data_b3196e5cab6d4db168469d110d3cb962
#
_entry.id   b3196e5cab6d4db168469d110d3cb962
#
_cell.length_a   1.000
_cell.length_b   1.000
_cell.length_c   1.000
_cell.angle_alpha   90.00
_cell.angle_beta   90.00
_cell.angle_gamma   90.00
#
_symmetry.space_group_name_H-M   'P 1'
#
loop_
_entity.id
_entity.type
_entity.pdbx_description
1 polymer ?
#
loop_
_entity_poly.entity_id
_entity_poly.type
_entity_poly.pdbx_seq_one_letter_code
_entity_poly.pdbx_strand_id
1 'polypeptide(L)'
;MWQYIPKIERTIKIPPSMMLQSWMGSDFTNDDMVKESSLEEDYHAKLLSKKGNIATIELIPKEDAAVVWGKIIVTVDIKNAVPVTETFYDDMMKKVRVMTFSKVEQHGSHRVPMVMELRPLDASKKKNRTKVIFEEVNFDAKIDPSYFTKQALKRYSR
;
A
#
# COMPACT_ATOMS: atom_id res chain seq x y z
N MET A 1 7.38 8.05 10.81
CA MET A 1 8.31 8.02 9.66
C MET A 1 9.39 9.08 9.80
N TRP A 2 10.59 8.85 9.27
CA TRP A 2 11.70 9.81 9.21
C TRP A 2 12.13 10.00 7.76
N GLN A 3 12.44 11.23 7.38
CA GLN A 3 12.94 11.58 6.06
C GLN A 3 14.28 12.32 6.19
N TYR A 4 15.25 11.93 5.40
CA TYR A 4 16.49 12.68 5.24
C TYR A 4 16.38 13.60 4.02
N ILE A 5 16.80 14.86 4.17
CA ILE A 5 16.80 15.87 3.11
C ILE A 5 18.26 16.20 2.79
N PRO A 6 18.83 15.64 1.71
CA PRO A 6 20.26 15.81 1.38
C PRO A 6 20.67 17.26 1.21
N LYS A 7 19.83 18.10 0.60
CA LYS A 7 20.14 19.53 0.32
C LYS A 7 20.43 20.36 1.57
N ILE A 8 19.89 19.98 2.70
CA ILE A 8 20.09 20.70 3.99
C ILE A 8 20.70 19.78 5.06
N GLU A 9 21.12 18.57 4.69
CA GLU A 9 21.74 17.54 5.54
C GLU A 9 20.96 17.26 6.85
N ARG A 10 19.63 17.36 6.81
CA ARG A 10 18.78 17.16 7.99
C ARG A 10 17.89 15.93 7.87
N THR A 11 17.76 15.22 8.99
CA THR A 11 16.74 14.18 9.18
C THR A 11 15.58 14.79 9.94
N ILE A 12 14.39 14.77 9.35
CA ILE A 12 13.16 15.27 9.95
C ILE A 12 12.20 14.13 10.26
N LYS A 13 11.42 14.27 11.34
CA LYS A 13 10.30 13.37 11.62
C LYS A 13 9.07 13.91 10.90
N ILE A 14 8.42 13.07 10.10
CA ILE A 14 7.15 13.42 9.46
C ILE A 14 6.06 13.44 10.55
N PRO A 15 5.41 14.60 10.79
CA PRO A 15 4.36 14.68 11.80
C PRO A 15 3.07 13.98 11.34
N PRO A 16 2.18 13.58 12.27
CA PRO A 16 0.89 12.94 11.93
C PRO A 16 0.05 13.71 10.92
N SER A 17 0.04 15.04 11.01
CA SER A 17 -0.69 15.92 10.07
C SER A 17 -0.21 15.84 8.61
N MET A 18 0.96 15.29 8.36
CA MET A 18 1.53 15.11 7.03
C MET A 18 1.41 13.66 6.51
N MET A 19 0.81 12.74 7.29
CA MET A 19 0.74 11.34 6.89
C MET A 19 -0.07 11.10 5.62
N LEU A 20 -1.13 11.88 5.40
CA LEU A 20 -1.95 11.79 4.19
C LEU A 20 -1.39 12.59 2.99
N GLN A 21 -0.26 13.26 3.16
CA GLN A 21 0.39 13.94 2.03
C GLN A 21 1.07 12.94 1.10
N SER A 22 1.23 13.37 -0.16
CA SER A 22 1.90 12.60 -1.22
C SER A 22 3.31 12.19 -0.79
N TRP A 23 3.59 10.90 -0.91
CA TRP A 23 4.93 10.37 -0.73
C TRP A 23 5.75 10.57 -2.01
N MET A 24 6.81 11.38 -1.92
CA MET A 24 7.76 11.68 -2.99
C MET A 24 7.11 12.14 -4.31
N GLY A 25 5.97 12.85 -4.25
CA GLY A 25 5.25 13.34 -5.43
C GLY A 25 4.45 12.26 -6.17
N SER A 26 4.34 11.06 -5.62
CA SER A 26 3.52 9.98 -6.15
C SER A 26 2.05 10.09 -5.69
N ASP A 27 1.20 9.18 -6.15
CA ASP A 27 -0.18 9.07 -5.66
C ASP A 27 -0.30 8.25 -4.36
N PHE A 28 0.82 7.65 -3.89
CA PHE A 28 0.91 7.08 -2.54
C PHE A 28 1.03 8.18 -1.50
N THR A 29 0.55 7.90 -0.30
CA THR A 29 0.69 8.77 0.87
C THR A 29 1.84 8.32 1.76
N ASN A 30 2.29 9.18 2.67
CA ASN A 30 3.25 8.78 3.70
C ASN A 30 2.69 7.66 4.58
N ASP A 31 1.38 7.64 4.81
CA ASP A 31 0.70 6.60 5.59
C ASP A 31 0.83 5.22 4.94
N ASP A 32 0.68 5.15 3.62
CA ASP A 32 0.86 3.89 2.88
C ASP A 32 2.25 3.27 3.07
N MET A 33 3.27 4.11 3.35
CA MET A 33 4.66 3.67 3.51
C MET A 33 5.02 3.24 4.94
N VAL A 34 4.18 3.54 5.92
CA VAL A 34 4.47 3.24 7.34
C VAL A 34 3.47 2.31 7.99
N LYS A 35 2.49 1.83 7.24
CA LYS A 35 1.45 0.98 7.78
C LYS A 35 2.04 -0.34 8.26
N GLU A 36 2.03 -0.53 9.58
CA GLU A 36 2.51 -1.74 10.26
C GLU A 36 1.40 -2.80 10.40
N SER A 37 0.13 -2.38 10.23
CA SER A 37 -1.03 -3.22 10.46
C SER A 37 -1.42 -4.06 9.24
N SER A 38 -1.97 -5.22 9.48
CA SER A 38 -2.53 -6.09 8.44
C SER A 38 -4.02 -5.80 8.22
N LEU A 39 -4.54 -6.05 7.02
CA LEU A 39 -5.97 -5.96 6.74
C LEU A 39 -6.79 -6.89 7.65
N GLU A 40 -6.21 -8.01 8.08
CA GLU A 40 -6.80 -8.99 8.98
C GLU A 40 -6.96 -8.46 10.42
N GLU A 41 -5.97 -7.69 10.88
CA GLU A 41 -5.95 -7.15 12.24
C GLU A 41 -6.88 -5.96 12.39
N ASP A 42 -6.95 -5.08 11.37
CA ASP A 42 -7.66 -3.80 11.46
C ASP A 42 -9.08 -3.82 10.92
N TYR A 43 -9.44 -4.80 10.10
CA TYR A 43 -10.73 -4.79 9.41
C TYR A 43 -11.56 -6.03 9.70
N HIS A 44 -12.88 -5.85 9.71
CA HIS A 44 -13.85 -6.93 9.59
C HIS A 44 -14.05 -7.24 8.12
N ALA A 45 -13.84 -8.50 7.73
CA ALA A 45 -13.99 -8.96 6.36
C ALA A 45 -15.36 -9.59 6.12
N LYS A 46 -16.03 -9.21 5.02
CA LYS A 46 -17.30 -9.79 4.56
C LYS A 46 -17.20 -10.19 3.10
N LEU A 47 -17.46 -11.46 2.81
CA LEU A 47 -17.56 -11.93 1.43
C LEU A 47 -18.84 -11.36 0.79
N LEU A 48 -18.68 -10.56 -0.28
CA LEU A 48 -19.79 -10.00 -1.04
C LEU A 48 -20.22 -10.91 -2.19
N SER A 49 -19.26 -11.48 -2.92
CA SER A 49 -19.53 -12.39 -4.03
C SER A 49 -18.34 -13.29 -4.33
N LYS A 50 -18.66 -14.43 -4.97
CA LYS A 50 -17.66 -15.35 -5.54
C LYS A 50 -18.14 -15.78 -6.92
N LYS A 51 -17.32 -15.54 -7.95
CA LYS A 51 -17.58 -15.96 -9.33
C LYS A 51 -16.34 -16.66 -9.88
N GLY A 52 -16.43 -17.97 -10.03
CA GLY A 52 -15.29 -18.80 -10.39
C GLY A 52 -14.15 -18.67 -9.35
N ASN A 53 -12.98 -18.26 -9.81
CA ASN A 53 -11.80 -18.05 -8.97
C ASN A 53 -11.70 -16.62 -8.39
N ILE A 54 -12.64 -15.74 -8.70
CA ILE A 54 -12.62 -14.35 -8.19
C ILE A 54 -13.58 -14.21 -7.02
N ALA A 55 -13.08 -13.77 -5.88
CA ALA A 55 -13.86 -13.33 -4.74
C ALA A 55 -13.82 -11.82 -4.60
N THR A 56 -14.95 -11.22 -4.19
CA THR A 56 -15.03 -9.81 -3.79
C THR A 56 -15.32 -9.74 -2.32
N ILE A 57 -14.48 -9.04 -1.59
CA ILE A 57 -14.51 -8.93 -0.13
C ILE A 57 -14.63 -7.46 0.25
N GLU A 58 -15.54 -7.17 1.16
CA GLU A 58 -15.66 -5.87 1.81
C GLU A 58 -14.89 -5.90 3.12
N LEU A 59 -14.10 -4.87 3.35
CA LEU A 59 -13.34 -4.66 4.58
C LEU A 59 -13.84 -3.37 5.24
N ILE A 60 -14.36 -3.47 6.45
CA ILE A 60 -14.82 -2.35 7.28
C ILE A 60 -13.90 -2.25 8.50
N PRO A 61 -13.38 -1.05 8.84
CA PRO A 61 -12.52 -0.87 9.99
C PRO A 61 -13.15 -1.40 11.28
N LYS A 62 -12.35 -1.98 12.16
CA LYS A 62 -12.72 -2.25 13.55
C LYS A 62 -12.76 -0.92 14.33
N GLU A 63 -13.52 -0.87 15.43
CA GLU A 63 -13.73 0.36 16.20
C GLU A 63 -12.43 1.01 16.69
N ASP A 64 -11.46 0.19 17.09
CA ASP A 64 -10.16 0.67 17.63
C ASP A 64 -9.05 0.73 16.58
N ALA A 65 -9.35 0.48 15.29
CA ALA A 65 -8.34 0.45 14.24
C ALA A 65 -7.89 1.86 13.86
N ALA A 66 -6.59 2.13 13.99
CA ALA A 66 -5.97 3.40 13.60
C ALA A 66 -5.73 3.43 12.08
N VAL A 67 -6.80 3.44 11.29
CA VAL A 67 -6.77 3.42 9.83
C VAL A 67 -7.43 4.65 9.23
N VAL A 68 -7.06 4.99 7.99
CA VAL A 68 -7.57 6.19 7.30
C VAL A 68 -8.72 5.89 6.32
N TRP A 69 -8.96 4.63 6.02
CA TRP A 69 -9.98 4.23 5.04
C TRP A 69 -11.26 3.76 5.73
N GLY A 70 -12.38 4.41 5.43
CA GLY A 70 -13.69 4.03 5.95
C GLY A 70 -14.20 2.69 5.40
N LYS A 71 -13.70 2.28 4.21
CA LYS A 71 -13.97 0.97 3.63
C LYS A 71 -12.94 0.63 2.55
N ILE A 72 -12.64 -0.66 2.39
CA ILE A 72 -11.89 -1.18 1.25
C ILE A 72 -12.70 -2.31 0.60
N ILE A 73 -12.81 -2.30 -0.72
CA ILE A 73 -13.33 -3.44 -1.50
C ILE A 73 -12.15 -4.09 -2.21
N VAL A 74 -11.91 -5.36 -1.87
CA VAL A 74 -10.83 -6.16 -2.44
C VAL A 74 -11.40 -7.22 -3.37
N THR A 75 -10.86 -7.34 -4.58
CA THR A 75 -11.04 -8.53 -5.42
C THR A 75 -9.79 -9.38 -5.36
N VAL A 76 -9.97 -10.69 -5.15
CA VAL A 76 -8.90 -11.66 -4.97
C VAL A 76 -9.04 -12.79 -5.99
N ASP A 77 -7.95 -13.18 -6.62
CA ASP A 77 -7.86 -14.47 -7.31
C ASP A 77 -7.56 -15.56 -6.27
N ILE A 78 -8.59 -16.34 -5.93
CA ILE A 78 -8.52 -17.38 -4.90
C ILE A 78 -7.55 -18.51 -5.31
N LYS A 79 -7.51 -18.84 -6.62
CA LYS A 79 -6.64 -19.91 -7.13
C LYS A 79 -5.16 -19.57 -6.95
N ASN A 80 -4.82 -18.31 -7.18
CA ASN A 80 -3.44 -17.83 -7.08
C ASN A 80 -3.12 -17.22 -5.72
N ALA A 81 -4.14 -17.02 -4.85
CA ALA A 81 -4.05 -16.36 -3.55
C ALA A 81 -3.41 -14.95 -3.65
N VAL A 82 -3.79 -14.17 -4.66
CA VAL A 82 -3.27 -12.83 -4.90
C VAL A 82 -4.38 -11.81 -5.07
N PRO A 83 -4.18 -10.53 -4.65
CA PRO A 83 -5.13 -9.47 -4.96
C PRO A 83 -5.14 -9.16 -6.45
N VAL A 84 -6.30 -8.75 -6.95
CA VAL A 84 -6.52 -8.27 -8.32
C VAL A 84 -6.76 -6.77 -8.32
N THR A 85 -7.65 -6.31 -7.44
CA THR A 85 -7.94 -4.88 -7.24
C THR A 85 -8.23 -4.57 -5.79
N GLU A 86 -7.91 -3.35 -5.38
CA GLU A 86 -8.34 -2.76 -4.12
C GLU A 86 -8.95 -1.39 -4.40
N THR A 87 -10.18 -1.16 -3.96
CA THR A 87 -10.87 0.12 -4.06
C THR A 87 -11.02 0.71 -2.67
N PHE A 88 -10.48 1.90 -2.48
CA PHE A 88 -10.43 2.60 -1.20
C PHE A 88 -11.51 3.68 -1.14
N TYR A 89 -12.18 3.75 -0.01
CA TYR A 89 -13.24 4.71 0.29
C TYR A 89 -12.84 5.52 1.54
N ASP A 90 -13.18 6.81 1.53
CA ASP A 90 -13.03 7.66 2.71
C ASP A 90 -14.12 7.36 3.77
N ASP A 91 -14.11 8.12 4.85
CA ASP A 91 -15.07 8.04 5.95
C ASP A 91 -16.51 8.43 5.52
N MET A 92 -16.66 9.21 4.45
CA MET A 92 -17.95 9.54 3.82
C MET A 92 -18.39 8.50 2.77
N MET A 93 -17.71 7.36 2.67
CA MET A 93 -17.99 6.29 1.70
C MET A 93 -17.86 6.71 0.22
N LYS A 94 -17.12 7.76 -0.06
CA LYS A 94 -16.77 8.17 -1.41
C LYS A 94 -15.54 7.39 -1.88
N LYS A 95 -15.58 6.88 -3.10
CA LYS A 95 -14.41 6.26 -3.74
C LYS A 95 -13.30 7.27 -3.94
N VAL A 96 -12.11 6.98 -3.40
CA VAL A 96 -10.95 7.88 -3.44
C VAL A 96 -9.91 7.42 -4.45
N ARG A 97 -9.60 6.12 -4.46
CA ARG A 97 -8.57 5.57 -5.33
C ARG A 97 -8.79 4.07 -5.59
N VAL A 98 -8.15 3.57 -6.64
CA VAL A 98 -8.11 2.14 -6.97
C VAL A 98 -6.66 1.73 -7.15
N MET A 99 -6.29 0.60 -6.55
CA MET A 99 -5.04 -0.10 -6.81
C MET A 99 -5.34 -1.36 -7.61
N THR A 100 -4.57 -1.61 -8.66
CA THR A 100 -4.65 -2.82 -9.49
C THR A 100 -3.33 -3.58 -9.43
N PHE A 101 -3.44 -4.90 -9.41
CA PHE A 101 -2.30 -5.81 -9.33
C PHE A 101 -2.26 -6.68 -10.59
N SER A 102 -1.08 -6.84 -11.17
CA SER A 102 -0.92 -7.58 -12.42
C SER A 102 0.46 -8.23 -12.54
N LYS A 103 0.68 -9.02 -13.59
CA LYS A 103 1.91 -9.77 -13.84
C LYS A 103 2.28 -10.65 -12.65
N VAL A 104 1.38 -11.60 -12.33
CA VAL A 104 1.62 -12.55 -11.25
C VAL A 104 2.72 -13.52 -11.67
N GLU A 105 3.80 -13.59 -10.89
CA GLU A 105 4.93 -14.48 -11.09
C GLU A 105 5.12 -15.40 -9.89
N GLN A 106 5.77 -16.53 -10.11
CA GLN A 106 6.11 -17.49 -9.06
C GLN A 106 7.53 -17.24 -8.58
N HIS A 107 7.70 -16.95 -7.28
CA HIS A 107 8.98 -16.78 -6.62
C HIS A 107 9.08 -17.77 -5.43
N GLY A 108 9.79 -18.87 -5.63
CA GLY A 108 9.82 -19.95 -4.66
C GLY A 108 8.43 -20.54 -4.43
N SER A 109 7.95 -20.54 -3.19
CA SER A 109 6.60 -20.99 -2.80
C SER A 109 5.53 -19.86 -2.93
N HIS A 110 5.93 -18.62 -3.21
CA HIS A 110 5.05 -17.47 -3.22
C HIS A 110 4.66 -17.06 -4.65
N ARG A 111 3.42 -16.62 -4.82
CA ARG A 111 2.95 -15.94 -6.03
C ARG A 111 2.82 -14.46 -5.74
N VAL A 112 3.41 -13.63 -6.59
CA VAL A 112 3.53 -12.19 -6.36
C VAL A 112 3.10 -11.42 -7.59
N PRO A 113 2.21 -10.41 -7.45
CA PRO A 113 1.98 -9.45 -8.50
C PRO A 113 3.21 -8.55 -8.66
N MET A 114 3.89 -8.63 -9.79
CA MET A 114 5.10 -7.84 -10.06
C MET A 114 4.79 -6.39 -10.46
N VAL A 115 3.53 -6.06 -10.68
CA VAL A 115 3.11 -4.70 -11.04
C VAL A 115 1.92 -4.28 -10.18
N MET A 116 2.07 -3.13 -9.52
CA MET A 116 0.98 -2.42 -8.84
C MET A 116 0.76 -1.08 -9.52
N GLU A 117 -0.48 -0.71 -9.80
CA GLU A 117 -0.85 0.60 -10.34
C GLU A 117 -1.90 1.25 -9.46
N LEU A 118 -1.58 2.42 -8.93
CA LEU A 118 -2.49 3.24 -8.13
C LEU A 118 -3.06 4.37 -8.99
N ARG A 119 -4.39 4.49 -9.01
CA ARG A 119 -5.13 5.56 -9.68
C ARG A 119 -5.99 6.32 -8.68
N PRO A 120 -5.75 7.61 -8.48
CA PRO A 120 -6.71 8.48 -7.78
C PRO A 120 -7.98 8.65 -8.61
N LEU A 121 -9.13 8.75 -7.94
CA LEU A 121 -10.44 8.96 -8.58
C LEU A 121 -10.92 10.41 -8.45
N ASP A 122 -10.13 11.27 -7.83
CA ASP A 122 -10.41 12.72 -7.78
C ASP A 122 -10.38 13.32 -9.19
N ALA A 123 -11.34 14.18 -9.49
CA ALA A 123 -11.49 14.80 -10.81
C ALA A 123 -10.26 15.63 -11.20
N SER A 124 -9.61 16.30 -10.23
CA SER A 124 -8.40 17.11 -10.44
C SER A 124 -7.17 16.25 -10.76
N LYS A 125 -7.17 14.97 -10.35
CA LYS A 125 -6.08 14.01 -10.52
C LYS A 125 -6.41 12.89 -11.51
N LYS A 126 -7.46 13.02 -12.30
CA LYS A 126 -7.99 11.96 -13.20
C LYS A 126 -6.97 11.40 -14.19
N LYS A 127 -5.93 12.16 -14.54
CA LYS A 127 -4.85 11.74 -15.45
C LYS A 127 -3.66 11.14 -14.71
N ASN A 128 -3.62 11.24 -13.38
CA ASN A 128 -2.50 10.73 -12.59
C ASN A 128 -2.61 9.22 -12.42
N ARG A 129 -1.47 8.61 -12.35
CA ARG A 129 -1.28 7.21 -11.96
C ARG A 129 0.14 7.01 -11.49
N THR A 130 0.30 6.24 -10.44
CA THR A 130 1.61 5.78 -9.99
C THR A 130 1.70 4.28 -10.20
N LYS A 131 2.76 3.85 -10.87
CA LYS A 131 3.03 2.44 -11.15
C LYS A 131 4.29 2.01 -10.44
N VAL A 132 4.20 0.95 -9.66
CA VAL A 132 5.34 0.26 -9.05
C VAL A 132 5.58 -1.03 -9.81
N ILE A 133 6.81 -1.24 -10.22
CA ILE A 133 7.26 -2.45 -10.91
C ILE A 133 8.35 -3.08 -10.04
N PHE A 134 8.10 -4.31 -9.60
CA PHE A 134 9.13 -5.10 -8.93
C PHE A 134 9.96 -5.79 -10.01
N GLU A 135 11.25 -5.53 -10.05
CA GLU A 135 12.17 -6.18 -10.99
C GLU A 135 12.67 -7.50 -10.42
N GLU A 136 12.85 -7.54 -9.10
CA GLU A 136 13.28 -8.74 -8.38
C GLU A 136 12.62 -8.80 -7.02
N VAL A 137 12.21 -10.00 -6.60
CA VAL A 137 11.67 -10.26 -5.26
C VAL A 137 12.38 -11.48 -4.68
N ASN A 138 12.96 -11.32 -3.51
CA ASN A 138 13.60 -12.39 -2.77
C ASN A 138 12.95 -12.51 -1.39
N PHE A 139 12.23 -13.61 -1.17
CA PHE A 139 11.66 -13.96 0.12
C PHE A 139 12.73 -14.62 1.00
N ASP A 140 12.56 -14.51 2.31
CA ASP A 140 13.44 -15.13 3.32
C ASP A 140 14.90 -14.62 3.31
N ALA A 141 15.17 -13.51 2.62
CA ALA A 141 16.47 -12.86 2.65
C ALA A 141 16.80 -12.39 4.08
N LYS A 142 18.01 -12.74 4.55
CA LYS A 142 18.50 -12.21 5.83
C LYS A 142 18.86 -10.74 5.64
N ILE A 143 18.03 -9.84 6.18
CA ILE A 143 18.26 -8.41 6.14
C ILE A 143 18.85 -7.97 7.48
N ASP A 144 20.02 -7.30 7.43
CA ASP A 144 20.65 -6.75 8.63
C ASP A 144 19.79 -5.60 9.20
N PRO A 145 19.34 -5.68 10.47
CA PRO A 145 18.54 -4.63 11.11
C PRO A 145 19.18 -3.24 11.05
N SER A 146 20.50 -3.15 10.87
CA SER A 146 21.22 -1.86 10.74
C SER A 146 20.74 -1.02 9.56
N TYR A 147 20.16 -1.63 8.51
CA TYR A 147 19.55 -0.92 7.37
C TYR A 147 18.38 -0.02 7.77
N PHE A 148 17.69 -0.32 8.88
CA PHE A 148 16.51 0.41 9.35
C PHE A 148 16.86 1.48 10.40
N THR A 149 18.10 1.93 10.45
CA THR A 149 18.54 2.99 11.35
C THR A 149 18.54 4.37 10.70
N LYS A 150 18.48 5.45 11.50
CA LYS A 150 18.63 6.83 11.00
C LYS A 150 19.99 7.08 10.34
N GLN A 151 21.02 6.35 10.75
CA GLN A 151 22.35 6.43 10.12
C GLN A 151 22.33 5.83 8.73
N ALA A 152 21.67 4.69 8.56
CA ALA A 152 21.48 4.06 7.25
C ALA A 152 20.66 4.97 6.34
N LEU A 153 19.57 5.56 6.83
CA LEU A 153 18.76 6.51 6.08
C LEU A 153 19.63 7.65 5.52
N LYS A 154 20.50 8.25 6.34
CA LYS A 154 21.42 9.30 5.90
C LYS A 154 22.46 8.79 4.89
N ARG A 155 22.97 7.58 5.06
CA ARG A 155 24.01 6.98 4.21
C ARG A 155 23.48 6.63 2.80
N TYR A 156 22.25 6.09 2.70
CA TYR A 156 21.67 5.63 1.44
C TYR A 156 20.82 6.67 0.70
N SER A 157 20.59 7.86 1.31
CA SER A 157 19.86 8.97 0.66
C SER A 157 20.79 9.99 -0.01
N ARG A 158 22.04 9.64 -0.27
CA ARG A 158 23.02 10.51 -0.93
C ARG A 158 22.98 10.35 -2.44
#